data_60d49a494738447f20404c450d5af861
#
_entry.id   60d49a494738447f20404c450d5af861
#
_cell.length_a   1.000
_cell.length_b   1.000
_cell.length_c   1.000
_cell.angle_alpha   90.00
_cell.angle_beta   90.00
_cell.angle_gamma   90.00
#
_symmetry.space_group_name_H-M   'P 1'
#
loop_
_entity.id
_entity.type
_entity.pdbx_description
1 polymer ?
#
loop_
_entity_poly.entity_id
_entity_poly.type
_entity_poly.pdbx_seq_one_letter_code
_entity_poly.pdbx_strand_id
1 'polypeptide(L)'
;MIVLADGTSHGTIGGGSIEYEATKQALLGIQEQTSFLKDFVLRPNDAADLGMVCGGQITAYFQYVSHENTVFLDQCRSLLANWDQAKQLWLLLDLTEESNWTFQYVTDTIDASLRNLTDSGFALPEEPSEYSIAGRHYYIEPLIKAGTVYIFGGGHVAQELVPVLTHLDFRCVVFDDRKEFANPELFLLPAAASLE
;
A
#
# COMPACT_ATOMS: atom_id res chain seq x y z
N MET A 1 0.92 2.94 6.12
CA MET A 1 1.41 2.57 7.47
C MET A 1 0.21 2.33 8.40
N ILE A 2 0.23 1.27 9.20
CA ILE A 2 -0.78 0.98 10.23
C ILE A 2 -0.12 1.22 11.58
N VAL A 3 -0.81 1.91 12.49
CA VAL A 3 -0.34 2.16 13.86
C VAL A 3 -1.36 1.56 14.83
N LEU A 4 -0.89 0.78 15.80
CA LEU A 4 -1.70 0.17 16.84
C LEU A 4 -1.71 1.03 18.12
N ALA A 5 -2.67 0.79 19.00
CA ALA A 5 -2.84 1.56 20.23
C ALA A 5 -1.64 1.45 21.22
N ASP A 6 -0.83 0.41 21.11
CA ASP A 6 0.40 0.22 21.87
C ASP A 6 1.63 0.94 21.28
N GLY A 7 1.45 1.64 20.15
CA GLY A 7 2.50 2.33 19.41
C GLY A 7 3.24 1.47 18.39
N THR A 8 2.92 0.18 18.28
CA THR A 8 3.48 -0.68 17.23
C THR A 8 3.02 -0.21 15.86
N SER A 9 3.92 -0.17 14.89
CA SER A 9 3.61 0.21 13.50
C SER A 9 3.99 -0.88 12.50
N HIS A 10 3.24 -0.96 11.41
CA HIS A 10 3.48 -1.84 10.27
C HIS A 10 3.43 -1.05 8.96
N GLY A 11 4.38 -1.33 8.05
CA GLY A 11 4.54 -0.57 6.82
C GLY A 11 5.24 0.77 7.06
N THR A 12 5.34 1.58 6.02
CA THR A 12 6.07 2.85 6.02
C THR A 12 5.30 3.95 5.29
N ILE A 13 5.59 5.21 5.60
CA ILE A 13 5.17 6.39 4.84
C ILE A 13 6.37 7.18 4.29
N GLY A 14 7.55 6.55 4.20
CA GLY A 14 8.75 7.16 3.66
C GLY A 14 9.95 7.18 4.62
N GLY A 15 9.78 6.67 5.84
CA GLY A 15 10.88 6.54 6.83
C GLY A 15 11.26 7.83 7.54
N GLY A 16 12.23 7.70 8.45
CA GLY A 16 12.79 8.83 9.18
C GLY A 16 11.84 9.47 10.17
N SER A 17 12.02 10.76 10.35
CA SER A 17 11.32 11.53 11.37
C SER A 17 9.85 11.81 11.05
N ILE A 18 9.46 11.75 9.76
CA ILE A 18 8.04 11.85 9.40
C ILE A 18 7.25 10.66 9.92
N GLU A 19 7.82 9.46 9.93
CA GLU A 19 7.17 8.28 10.52
C GLU A 19 7.00 8.43 12.03
N TYR A 20 8.01 8.94 12.71
CA TYR A 20 7.95 9.19 14.14
C TYR A 20 6.83 10.19 14.48
N GLU A 21 6.76 11.31 13.74
CA GLU A 21 5.74 12.31 13.96
C GLU A 21 4.34 11.79 13.56
N ALA A 22 4.25 11.06 12.44
CA ALA A 22 3.01 10.43 12.01
C ALA A 22 2.51 9.39 13.02
N THR A 23 3.40 8.61 13.63
CA THR A 23 3.04 7.67 14.69
C THR A 23 2.43 8.39 15.89
N LYS A 24 3.01 9.52 16.32
CA LYS A 24 2.43 10.34 17.38
C LYS A 24 1.03 10.86 17.04
N GLN A 25 0.87 11.38 15.81
CA GLN A 25 -0.43 11.88 15.35
C GLN A 25 -1.46 10.75 15.28
N ALA A 26 -1.05 9.56 14.80
CA ALA A 26 -1.92 8.39 14.76
C ALA A 26 -2.38 7.96 16.18
N LEU A 27 -1.48 7.97 17.16
CA LEU A 27 -1.84 7.65 18.55
C LEU A 27 -2.84 8.67 19.14
N LEU A 28 -2.71 9.95 18.80
CA LEU A 28 -3.71 10.97 19.17
C LEU A 28 -5.06 10.67 18.51
N GLY A 29 -5.08 10.35 17.20
CA GLY A 29 -6.31 9.97 16.51
C GLY A 29 -6.98 8.73 17.09
N ILE A 30 -6.19 7.73 17.52
CA ILE A 30 -6.71 6.54 18.24
C ILE A 30 -7.31 6.93 19.58
N GLN A 31 -6.65 7.79 20.36
CA GLN A 31 -7.13 8.24 21.66
C GLN A 31 -8.42 9.05 21.55
N GLU A 32 -8.52 9.92 20.54
CA GLU A 32 -9.67 10.78 20.28
C GLU A 32 -10.74 10.09 19.42
N GLN A 33 -10.45 8.91 18.88
CA GLN A 33 -11.32 8.15 17.97
C GLN A 33 -11.74 8.99 16.74
N THR A 34 -10.80 9.76 16.21
CA THR A 34 -11.04 10.68 15.08
C THR A 34 -10.14 10.40 13.89
N SER A 35 -10.68 10.65 12.71
CA SER A 35 -9.93 10.68 11.45
C SER A 35 -9.68 12.13 11.04
N PHE A 36 -8.52 12.43 10.47
CA PHE A 36 -8.13 13.79 10.09
C PHE A 36 -7.04 13.80 9.02
N LEU A 37 -6.87 14.97 8.39
CA LEU A 37 -5.77 15.29 7.50
C LEU A 37 -4.68 16.04 8.25
N LYS A 38 -3.42 15.79 7.93
CA LYS A 38 -2.27 16.51 8.48
C LYS A 38 -1.26 16.81 7.40
N ASP A 39 -0.91 18.08 7.29
CA ASP A 39 0.20 18.53 6.45
C ASP A 39 1.52 18.46 7.22
N PHE A 40 2.54 17.90 6.56
CA PHE A 40 3.92 17.90 7.00
C PHE A 40 4.75 18.71 6.02
N VAL A 41 5.45 19.72 6.54
CA VAL A 41 6.37 20.54 5.75
C VAL A 41 7.79 20.10 6.08
N LEU A 42 8.48 19.58 5.08
CA LEU A 42 9.85 19.10 5.18
C LEU A 42 10.78 20.24 4.78
N ARG A 43 11.33 20.98 5.76
CA ARG A 43 12.29 22.06 5.50
C ARG A 43 13.69 21.60 5.88
N PRO A 44 14.69 21.73 4.98
CA PRO A 44 16.08 21.64 5.39
C PRO A 44 16.40 22.83 6.29
N ASN A 45 16.90 22.63 7.50
CA ASN A 45 17.40 23.65 8.44
C ASN A 45 16.44 24.26 9.49
N ASP A 46 15.27 23.76 9.76
CA ASP A 46 14.58 24.13 11.00
C ASP A 46 15.22 23.40 12.21
N ALA A 47 15.26 24.06 13.39
CA ALA A 47 15.80 23.46 14.63
C ALA A 47 14.93 22.27 15.16
N ALA A 48 13.79 22.02 14.53
CA ALA A 48 13.03 20.80 14.57
C ALA A 48 13.41 19.86 13.41
N ASP A 49 14.65 20.00 12.91
CA ASP A 49 15.17 19.30 11.75
C ASP A 49 15.04 17.80 11.94
N LEU A 50 14.05 17.27 11.27
CA LEU A 50 13.72 15.85 11.22
C LEU A 50 14.79 15.08 10.40
N GLY A 51 15.95 15.70 10.12
CA GLY A 51 17.08 15.04 9.45
C GLY A 51 16.82 14.64 8.00
N MET A 52 15.85 15.25 7.34
CA MET A 52 15.52 14.92 5.95
C MET A 52 16.29 15.79 4.97
N VAL A 53 17.02 15.14 4.07
CA VAL A 53 17.79 15.78 3.00
C VAL A 53 16.89 16.36 1.90
N CYS A 54 15.67 15.82 1.77
CA CYS A 54 14.69 16.23 0.75
C CYS A 54 13.68 17.20 1.35
N GLY A 55 13.61 18.43 0.81
CA GLY A 55 12.53 19.36 1.12
C GLY A 55 11.23 18.95 0.41
N GLY A 56 10.08 19.34 0.95
CA GLY A 56 8.77 19.07 0.33
C GLY A 56 7.61 19.32 1.29
N GLN A 57 6.42 19.06 0.78
CA GLN A 57 5.20 19.05 1.58
C GLN A 57 4.47 17.74 1.31
N ILE A 58 3.96 17.12 2.37
CA ILE A 58 3.18 15.87 2.31
C ILE A 58 1.90 16.08 3.10
N THR A 59 0.77 15.75 2.51
CA THR A 59 -0.50 15.64 3.22
C THR A 59 -0.75 14.17 3.52
N ALA A 60 -0.92 13.84 4.79
CA ALA A 60 -1.22 12.47 5.23
C ALA A 60 -2.66 12.35 5.72
N TYR A 61 -3.31 11.27 5.31
CA TYR A 61 -4.63 10.87 5.76
C TYR A 61 -4.48 9.95 6.98
N PHE A 62 -5.07 10.36 8.10
CA PHE A 62 -5.13 9.55 9.32
C PHE A 62 -6.55 9.04 9.50
N GLN A 63 -6.75 7.76 9.24
CA GLN A 63 -8.05 7.12 9.40
C GLN A 63 -8.07 6.30 10.69
N TYR A 64 -8.95 6.70 11.62
CA TYR A 64 -9.25 5.88 12.78
C TYR A 64 -10.15 4.71 12.38
N VAL A 65 -9.76 3.52 12.78
CA VAL A 65 -10.55 2.29 12.56
C VAL A 65 -10.83 1.65 13.91
N SER A 66 -12.10 1.65 14.31
CA SER A 66 -12.55 0.90 15.48
C SER A 66 -12.50 -0.60 15.23
N HIS A 67 -12.18 -1.39 16.26
CA HIS A 67 -12.28 -2.85 16.22
C HIS A 67 -13.72 -3.35 15.98
N GLU A 68 -14.72 -2.51 16.22
CA GLU A 68 -16.14 -2.80 15.96
C GLU A 68 -16.56 -2.47 14.53
N ASN A 69 -15.68 -1.86 13.70
CA ASN A 69 -15.99 -1.52 12.33
C ASN A 69 -15.95 -2.78 11.45
N THR A 70 -17.03 -3.56 11.49
CA THR A 70 -17.17 -4.80 10.73
C THR A 70 -17.11 -4.57 9.22
N VAL A 71 -17.61 -3.43 8.72
CA VAL A 71 -17.59 -3.07 7.30
C VAL A 71 -16.15 -2.96 6.81
N PHE A 72 -15.30 -2.23 7.53
CA PHE A 72 -13.88 -2.11 7.20
C PHE A 72 -13.17 -3.48 7.23
N LEU A 73 -13.42 -4.26 8.28
CA LEU A 73 -12.80 -5.59 8.41
C LEU A 73 -13.23 -6.55 7.29
N ASP A 74 -14.49 -6.50 6.87
CA ASP A 74 -15.00 -7.32 5.77
C ASP A 74 -14.42 -6.88 4.42
N GLN A 75 -14.23 -5.58 4.20
CA GLN A 75 -13.51 -5.06 3.05
C GLN A 75 -12.06 -5.56 3.02
N CYS A 76 -11.35 -5.52 4.14
CA CYS A 76 -9.97 -6.03 4.22
C CYS A 76 -9.90 -7.54 3.95
N ARG A 77 -10.81 -8.35 4.52
CA ARG A 77 -10.87 -9.79 4.25
C ARG A 77 -11.13 -10.09 2.78
N SER A 78 -12.05 -9.36 2.19
CA SER A 78 -12.41 -9.50 0.79
C SER A 78 -11.26 -9.06 -0.13
N LEU A 79 -10.54 -7.98 0.20
CA LEU A 79 -9.33 -7.56 -0.49
C LEU A 79 -8.27 -8.68 -0.49
N LEU A 80 -7.98 -9.25 0.68
CA LEU A 80 -7.00 -10.32 0.82
C LEU A 80 -7.40 -11.57 0.04
N ALA A 81 -8.68 -11.94 0.06
CA ALA A 81 -9.18 -13.10 -0.68
C ALA A 81 -9.09 -12.93 -2.21
N ASN A 82 -9.15 -11.69 -2.72
CA ASN A 82 -9.09 -11.39 -4.15
C ASN A 82 -7.69 -10.91 -4.60
N TRP A 83 -6.74 -10.74 -3.66
CA TRP A 83 -5.44 -10.15 -3.94
C TRP A 83 -4.69 -10.84 -5.09
N ASP A 84 -4.66 -12.18 -5.10
CA ASP A 84 -3.92 -12.95 -6.10
C ASP A 84 -4.68 -13.12 -7.43
N GLN A 85 -5.99 -12.99 -7.41
CA GLN A 85 -6.85 -13.26 -8.56
C GLN A 85 -7.15 -12.02 -9.40
N ALA A 86 -7.24 -10.84 -8.78
CA ALA A 86 -7.52 -9.60 -9.49
C ALA A 86 -6.33 -9.16 -10.33
N LYS A 87 -6.58 -8.75 -11.58
CA LYS A 87 -5.55 -8.19 -12.47
C LYS A 87 -5.10 -6.83 -11.97
N GLN A 88 -6.04 -6.02 -11.50
CA GLN A 88 -5.80 -4.70 -10.99
C GLN A 88 -6.74 -4.42 -9.81
N LEU A 89 -6.27 -3.68 -8.84
CA LEU A 89 -6.98 -3.30 -7.61
C LEU A 89 -6.77 -1.82 -7.36
N TRP A 90 -7.78 -1.16 -6.82
CA TRP A 90 -7.70 0.22 -6.35
C TRP A 90 -8.23 0.32 -4.94
N LEU A 91 -7.57 1.16 -4.16
CA LEU A 91 -8.09 1.70 -2.91
C LEU A 91 -8.89 2.96 -3.24
N LEU A 92 -10.09 3.07 -2.72
CA LEU A 92 -10.95 4.23 -2.84
C LEU A 92 -11.33 4.72 -1.46
N LEU A 93 -10.94 5.95 -1.14
CA LEU A 93 -11.36 6.65 0.06
C LEU A 93 -12.36 7.74 -0.33
N ASP A 94 -13.52 7.73 0.28
CA ASP A 94 -14.47 8.83 0.20
C ASP A 94 -14.18 9.81 1.33
N LEU A 95 -13.71 10.99 0.96
CA LEU A 95 -13.30 12.06 1.86
C LEU A 95 -14.34 13.18 1.96
N THR A 96 -15.54 12.97 1.44
CA THR A 96 -16.59 14.00 1.36
C THR A 96 -16.99 14.54 2.72
N GLU A 97 -17.04 13.69 3.74
CA GLU A 97 -17.36 14.07 5.12
C GLU A 97 -16.11 13.94 5.99
N GLU A 98 -15.63 15.05 6.56
CA GLU A 98 -14.36 15.13 7.31
C GLU A 98 -14.20 14.10 8.43
N SER A 99 -15.28 13.68 9.06
CA SER A 99 -15.24 12.77 10.21
C SER A 99 -15.70 11.35 9.90
N ASN A 100 -16.15 11.08 8.68
CA ASN A 100 -16.77 9.80 8.31
C ASN A 100 -16.26 9.29 6.96
N TRP A 101 -14.94 9.11 6.85
CA TRP A 101 -14.35 8.57 5.64
C TRP A 101 -14.68 7.09 5.47
N THR A 102 -15.09 6.74 4.27
CA THR A 102 -15.33 5.35 3.91
C THR A 102 -14.20 4.81 3.05
N PHE A 103 -13.83 3.58 3.33
CA PHE A 103 -12.82 2.82 2.63
C PHE A 103 -13.51 1.75 1.79
N GLN A 104 -13.12 1.64 0.53
CA GLN A 104 -13.52 0.55 -0.36
C GLN A 104 -12.31 0.12 -1.19
N TYR A 105 -12.26 -1.14 -1.57
CA TYR A 105 -11.39 -1.56 -2.66
C TYR A 105 -12.23 -1.93 -3.88
N VAL A 106 -11.64 -1.75 -5.04
CA VAL A 106 -12.27 -1.94 -6.33
C VAL A 106 -11.41 -2.84 -7.18
N THR A 107 -12.04 -3.75 -7.90
CA THR A 107 -11.38 -4.58 -8.91
C THR A 107 -11.68 -4.07 -10.31
N ASP A 108 -10.99 -4.60 -11.31
CA ASP A 108 -11.27 -4.39 -12.74
C ASP A 108 -12.69 -4.82 -13.16
N THR A 109 -13.37 -5.64 -12.36
CA THR A 109 -14.81 -5.90 -12.45
C THR A 109 -15.54 -4.92 -11.55
N ILE A 110 -15.99 -3.82 -12.14
CA ILE A 110 -16.67 -2.72 -11.46
C ILE A 110 -17.88 -3.24 -10.70
N ASP A 111 -17.84 -3.14 -9.37
CA ASP A 111 -18.97 -3.42 -8.51
C ASP A 111 -20.06 -2.35 -8.69
N ALA A 112 -21.30 -2.75 -8.44
CA ALA A 112 -22.50 -1.90 -8.57
C ALA A 112 -22.41 -0.59 -7.74
N SER A 113 -21.62 -0.57 -6.66
CA SER A 113 -21.39 0.61 -5.81
C SER A 113 -20.64 1.73 -6.53
N LEU A 114 -19.87 1.41 -7.57
CA LEU A 114 -19.08 2.36 -8.35
C LEU A 114 -19.70 2.70 -9.72
N ARG A 115 -20.85 2.12 -10.06
CA ARG A 115 -21.53 2.45 -11.31
C ARG A 115 -21.78 3.95 -11.45
N ASN A 116 -22.06 4.63 -10.35
CA ASN A 116 -22.24 6.08 -10.34
C ASN A 116 -20.96 6.84 -10.74
N LEU A 117 -19.77 6.28 -10.47
CA LEU A 117 -18.50 6.86 -10.90
C LEU A 117 -18.26 6.59 -12.39
N THR A 118 -18.56 5.39 -12.85
CA THR A 118 -18.33 4.98 -14.25
C THR A 118 -19.40 5.44 -15.21
N ASP A 119 -20.65 5.58 -14.78
CA ASP A 119 -21.72 6.18 -15.59
C ASP A 119 -21.42 7.65 -15.97
N SER A 120 -20.52 8.33 -15.22
CA SER A 120 -19.98 9.64 -15.56
C SER A 120 -18.88 9.60 -16.63
N GLY A 121 -18.50 8.43 -17.13
CA GLY A 121 -17.36 8.25 -18.05
C GLY A 121 -16.01 8.33 -17.36
N PHE A 122 -15.97 8.24 -16.02
CA PHE A 122 -14.71 8.26 -15.26
C PHE A 122 -13.95 6.94 -15.42
N ALA A 123 -12.67 7.04 -15.74
CA ALA A 123 -11.73 5.91 -15.76
C ALA A 123 -10.91 5.90 -14.48
N LEU A 124 -10.74 4.71 -13.89
CA LEU A 124 -9.89 4.54 -12.71
C LEU A 124 -8.43 4.93 -13.04
N PRO A 125 -7.76 5.66 -12.14
CA PRO A 125 -6.44 6.22 -12.40
C PRO A 125 -5.32 5.16 -12.42
N GLU A 126 -4.22 5.50 -13.10
CA GLU A 126 -2.97 4.72 -13.06
C GLU A 126 -2.04 5.17 -11.93
N GLU A 127 -2.27 6.36 -11.36
CA GLU A 127 -1.48 6.95 -10.26
C GLU A 127 -2.40 7.45 -9.15
N PRO A 128 -1.92 7.49 -7.88
CA PRO A 128 -2.68 8.03 -6.76
C PRO A 128 -3.11 9.47 -7.01
N SER A 129 -4.39 9.76 -6.88
CA SER A 129 -4.93 11.10 -7.16
C SER A 129 -6.25 11.38 -6.45
N GLU A 130 -6.55 12.66 -6.26
CA GLU A 130 -7.82 13.13 -5.74
C GLU A 130 -8.79 13.51 -6.86
N TYR A 131 -10.06 13.23 -6.67
CA TYR A 131 -11.11 13.48 -7.64
C TYR A 131 -12.37 14.05 -6.99
N SER A 132 -12.98 15.03 -7.67
CA SER A 132 -14.32 15.50 -7.31
C SER A 132 -15.31 15.00 -8.36
N ILE A 133 -16.18 14.06 -7.98
CA ILE A 133 -17.10 13.38 -8.88
C ILE A 133 -18.50 13.44 -8.28
N ALA A 134 -19.47 13.98 -9.04
CA ALA A 134 -20.87 14.09 -8.61
C ALA A 134 -21.05 14.77 -7.23
N GLY A 135 -20.21 15.77 -6.93
CA GLY A 135 -20.24 16.51 -5.67
C GLY A 135 -19.62 15.79 -4.47
N ARG A 136 -18.98 14.64 -4.68
CA ARG A 136 -18.23 13.90 -3.66
C ARG A 136 -16.73 14.02 -3.92
N HIS A 137 -15.94 13.95 -2.86
CA HIS A 137 -14.49 14.02 -2.90
C HIS A 137 -13.87 12.65 -2.61
N TYR A 138 -13.05 12.16 -3.53
CA TYR A 138 -12.42 10.86 -3.45
C TYR A 138 -10.91 10.96 -3.55
N TYR A 139 -10.19 10.16 -2.77
CA TYR A 139 -8.82 9.76 -3.05
C TYR A 139 -8.83 8.34 -3.61
N ILE A 140 -8.19 8.16 -4.76
CA ILE A 140 -8.15 6.87 -5.46
C ILE A 140 -6.70 6.49 -5.71
N GLU A 141 -6.31 5.31 -5.25
CA GLU A 141 -4.95 4.80 -5.34
C GLU A 141 -4.94 3.41 -5.98
N PRO A 142 -4.20 3.19 -7.10
CA PRO A 142 -3.99 1.86 -7.63
C PRO A 142 -3.12 1.05 -6.65
N LEU A 143 -3.61 -0.13 -6.26
CA LEU A 143 -2.84 -1.08 -5.46
C LEU A 143 -1.95 -1.89 -6.39
N ILE A 144 -0.71 -1.43 -6.56
CA ILE A 144 0.25 -2.03 -7.48
C ILE A 144 0.82 -3.29 -6.82
N LYS A 145 0.63 -4.43 -7.49
CA LYS A 145 1.33 -5.65 -7.13
C LYS A 145 2.74 -5.59 -7.69
N ALA A 146 3.71 -6.03 -6.91
CA ALA A 146 5.03 -6.25 -7.43
C ALA A 146 4.97 -7.26 -8.60
N GLY A 147 5.69 -6.96 -9.66
CA GLY A 147 5.68 -7.76 -10.88
C GLY A 147 6.40 -9.10 -10.72
N THR A 148 6.41 -9.89 -11.81
CA THR A 148 7.23 -11.10 -11.90
C THR A 148 8.54 -10.77 -12.61
N VAL A 149 9.66 -11.15 -12.00
CA VAL A 149 11.00 -11.04 -12.58
C VAL A 149 11.44 -12.42 -13.07
N TYR A 150 11.70 -12.53 -14.37
CA TYR A 150 12.22 -13.74 -14.98
C TYR A 150 13.75 -13.65 -15.03
N ILE A 151 14.41 -14.64 -14.43
CA ILE A 151 15.87 -14.69 -14.28
C ILE A 151 16.39 -15.89 -15.08
N PHE A 152 17.24 -15.63 -16.06
CA PHE A 152 17.87 -16.68 -16.87
C PHE A 152 19.27 -16.94 -16.36
N GLY A 153 19.45 -18.09 -15.71
CA GLY A 153 20.66 -18.52 -15.03
C GLY A 153 20.49 -18.57 -13.51
N GLY A 154 20.59 -19.77 -12.90
CA GLY A 154 20.45 -20.03 -11.46
C GLY A 154 21.76 -19.99 -10.67
N GLY A 155 22.85 -19.41 -11.25
CA GLY A 155 24.16 -19.32 -10.61
C GLY A 155 24.24 -18.34 -9.46
N HIS A 156 25.45 -18.09 -8.94
CA HIS A 156 25.69 -17.29 -7.75
C HIS A 156 25.02 -15.91 -7.76
N VAL A 157 25.00 -15.22 -8.91
CA VAL A 157 24.36 -13.90 -9.02
C VAL A 157 22.86 -14.00 -8.78
N ALA A 158 22.18 -15.00 -9.36
CA ALA A 158 20.76 -15.21 -9.17
C ALA A 158 20.46 -15.58 -7.71
N GLN A 159 21.30 -16.38 -7.06
CA GLN A 159 21.16 -16.79 -5.67
C GLN A 159 21.19 -15.61 -4.70
N GLU A 160 21.98 -14.56 -5.01
CA GLU A 160 22.02 -13.32 -4.23
C GLU A 160 20.90 -12.33 -4.61
N LEU A 161 20.51 -12.30 -5.88
CA LEU A 161 19.51 -11.36 -6.40
C LEU A 161 18.09 -11.74 -5.98
N VAL A 162 17.75 -13.04 -6.03
CA VAL A 162 16.39 -13.51 -5.73
C VAL A 162 15.93 -13.14 -4.32
N PRO A 163 16.74 -13.31 -3.24
CA PRO A 163 16.34 -12.87 -1.90
C PRO A 163 16.04 -11.37 -1.81
N VAL A 164 16.82 -10.54 -2.50
CA VAL A 164 16.60 -9.08 -2.54
C VAL A 164 15.29 -8.74 -3.24
N LEU A 165 15.03 -9.33 -4.40
CA LEU A 165 13.79 -9.13 -5.15
C LEU A 165 12.57 -9.64 -4.37
N THR A 166 12.70 -10.78 -3.68
CA THR A 166 11.62 -11.32 -2.84
C THR A 166 11.35 -10.42 -1.64
N HIS A 167 12.39 -9.82 -1.05
CA HIS A 167 12.22 -8.83 0.01
C HIS A 167 11.47 -7.57 -0.47
N LEU A 168 11.53 -7.27 -1.75
CA LEU A 168 10.79 -6.20 -2.42
C LEU A 168 9.43 -6.67 -2.99
N ASP A 169 8.95 -7.82 -2.55
CA ASP A 169 7.68 -8.44 -2.94
C ASP A 169 7.60 -8.86 -4.43
N PHE A 170 8.70 -8.89 -5.18
CA PHE A 170 8.71 -9.43 -6.52
C PHE A 170 8.58 -10.96 -6.50
N ARG A 171 7.74 -11.50 -7.39
CA ARG A 171 7.76 -12.91 -7.72
C ARG A 171 8.94 -13.19 -8.64
N CYS A 172 9.82 -14.12 -8.25
CA CYS A 172 10.95 -14.53 -9.07
C CYS A 172 10.66 -15.88 -9.73
N VAL A 173 10.97 -15.98 -11.03
CA VAL A 173 10.97 -17.22 -11.79
C VAL A 173 12.35 -17.41 -12.38
N VAL A 174 13.05 -18.46 -11.94
CA VAL A 174 14.43 -18.74 -12.35
C VAL A 174 14.46 -19.90 -13.35
N PHE A 175 15.14 -19.70 -14.46
CA PHE A 175 15.39 -20.71 -15.48
C PHE A 175 16.87 -21.04 -15.55
N ASP A 176 17.21 -22.33 -15.54
CA ASP A 176 18.57 -22.83 -15.81
C ASP A 176 18.46 -24.19 -16.51
N ASP A 177 19.29 -24.45 -17.51
CA ASP A 177 19.35 -25.71 -18.24
C ASP A 177 20.00 -26.84 -17.41
N ARG A 178 20.66 -26.48 -16.32
CA ARG A 178 21.28 -27.40 -15.37
C ARG A 178 20.38 -27.59 -14.14
N LYS A 179 19.88 -28.79 -13.95
CA LYS A 179 18.92 -29.12 -12.88
C LYS A 179 19.41 -28.74 -11.49
N GLU A 180 20.71 -28.83 -11.23
CA GLU A 180 21.34 -28.46 -9.97
C GLU A 180 21.23 -26.96 -9.66
N PHE A 181 21.09 -26.10 -10.69
CA PHE A 181 20.91 -24.66 -10.54
C PHE A 181 19.45 -24.20 -10.62
N ALA A 182 18.59 -25.04 -11.17
CA ALA A 182 17.13 -24.85 -11.14
C ALA A 182 16.51 -25.48 -9.87
N ASN A 183 17.16 -25.30 -8.72
CA ASN A 183 16.76 -25.88 -7.45
C ASN A 183 16.34 -24.79 -6.44
N PRO A 184 15.08 -24.79 -5.94
CA PRO A 184 14.58 -23.82 -4.96
C PRO A 184 15.47 -23.67 -3.71
N GLU A 185 16.08 -24.75 -3.26
CA GLU A 185 16.90 -24.76 -2.05
C GLU A 185 18.13 -23.84 -2.13
N LEU A 186 18.60 -23.53 -3.37
CA LEU A 186 19.72 -22.64 -3.58
C LEU A 186 19.40 -21.16 -3.31
N PHE A 187 18.12 -20.81 -3.29
CA PHE A 187 17.68 -19.40 -3.21
C PHE A 187 17.23 -19.01 -1.80
N LEU A 188 17.31 -19.92 -0.82
CA LEU A 188 16.89 -19.68 0.58
C LEU A 188 15.50 -19.03 0.70
N LEU A 189 14.60 -19.36 -0.21
CA LEU A 189 13.29 -18.72 -0.29
C LEU A 189 12.31 -19.31 0.72
N PRO A 190 11.52 -18.49 1.41
CA PRO A 190 10.26 -18.95 1.95
C PRO A 190 9.34 -19.40 0.80
N ALA A 191 8.51 -20.38 1.04
CA ALA A 191 7.78 -21.31 0.15
C ALA A 191 6.97 -20.73 -1.06
N ALA A 192 7.26 -19.53 -1.57
CA ALA A 192 6.49 -18.86 -2.62
C ALA A 192 7.16 -18.78 -4.00
N ALA A 193 8.39 -19.26 -4.18
CA ALA A 193 9.03 -19.27 -5.50
C ALA A 193 8.74 -20.62 -6.19
N SER A 194 8.08 -20.55 -7.34
CA SER A 194 8.01 -21.67 -8.28
C SER A 194 9.19 -21.58 -9.23
N LEU A 195 9.95 -22.67 -9.31
CA LEU A 195 10.98 -22.88 -10.33
C LEU A 195 10.35 -23.74 -11.43
N GLU A 196 10.47 -23.34 -12.68
CA GLU A 196 10.06 -24.07 -13.88
C GLU A 196 11.29 -24.47 -14.70
#